data_bb1914ae388fd30aeab2e22d55847a60
#
_entry.id   bb1914ae388fd30aeab2e22d55847a60
#
_cell.length_a   1.000
_cell.length_b   1.000
_cell.length_c   1.000
_cell.angle_alpha   90.00
_cell.angle_beta   90.00
_cell.angle_gamma   90.00
#
_symmetry.space_group_name_H-M   'P 1'
#
loop_
_entity.id
_entity.type
_entity.pdbx_description
1 polymer ?
#
loop_
_entity_poly.entity_id
_entity_poly.type
_entity_poly.pdbx_seq_one_letter_code
_entity_poly.pdbx_strand_id
1 'polypeptide(L)'
;MLQWIKNFSIPLIYLSFLLLWLYYAIFSASYLALLGFVFLLVCLFIQFPWKSAGKVLIICGIFGFWFVFQNWQQSQASQNLADSVERVRILPDTIKVNGDSLSFRGKSNGRAFQVYYKLQSEEEKEAFQALTDLHEIGLEGKLSEPEGQRNFGGFNYQAYLKTQGIYQTLNIKTIQSLQKIGSWDIGENLSSLRRKAVVWIKTHFPDPMRNYMTGLLLGHLDTDFEEMNELYSSLGIIHLFALSGMQVGFFMNGFKKLLLRLGLTQEKLKWLTYPFSLIYAGLTGFSASVIRSLLQKLLAQHGVKGLDNFALTVLVLFIVMPNFFLTAGGVLSCAYAFILTMTSKEGEGLKAVTSESLVISLGILPILSFYFAEFQPWSILLTFVFSFLFDLTFLPLLSILFVLS
;
A
#
# COMPACT_ATOMS: atom_id res chain seq x y z
N MET A 1 -9.00 5.46 25.50
CA MET A 1 -8.95 4.40 24.47
C MET A 1 -8.54 3.04 25.04
N LEU A 2 -7.41 2.92 25.73
CA LEU A 2 -6.93 1.64 26.33
C LEU A 2 -7.86 1.02 27.36
N GLN A 3 -8.57 1.83 28.15
CA GLN A 3 -9.54 1.33 29.14
C GLN A 3 -10.75 0.67 28.49
N TRP A 4 -11.19 1.16 27.33
CA TRP A 4 -12.29 0.59 26.57
C TRP A 4 -11.92 -0.77 25.97
N ILE A 5 -10.69 -0.91 25.43
CA ILE A 5 -10.16 -2.18 24.91
C ILE A 5 -10.09 -3.24 26.01
N LYS A 6 -9.62 -2.87 27.21
CA LYS A 6 -9.54 -3.79 28.37
C LYS A 6 -10.90 -4.24 28.90
N ASN A 7 -11.93 -3.40 28.71
CA ASN A 7 -13.30 -3.71 29.13
C ASN A 7 -14.13 -4.43 28.05
N PHE A 8 -13.53 -4.68 26.88
CA PHE A 8 -14.18 -5.42 25.81
C PHE A 8 -13.99 -6.92 26.06
N SER A 9 -15.06 -7.59 26.48
CA SER A 9 -15.03 -8.99 26.91
C SER A 9 -14.82 -10.02 25.77
N ILE A 10 -14.81 -9.57 24.52
CA ILE A 10 -14.56 -10.38 23.34
C ILE A 10 -13.23 -9.95 22.73
N PRO A 11 -12.33 -10.89 22.33
CA PRO A 11 -11.09 -10.54 21.68
C PRO A 11 -11.31 -9.71 20.41
N LEU A 12 -10.59 -8.57 20.27
CA LEU A 12 -10.74 -7.68 19.11
C LEU A 12 -10.46 -8.37 17.78
N ILE A 13 -9.60 -9.40 17.80
CA ILE A 13 -9.30 -10.20 16.61
C ILE A 13 -10.55 -10.90 16.07
N TYR A 14 -11.45 -11.33 16.94
CA TYR A 14 -12.72 -11.95 16.53
C TYR A 14 -13.60 -10.95 15.76
N LEU A 15 -13.69 -9.72 16.26
CA LEU A 15 -14.39 -8.64 15.58
C LEU A 15 -13.78 -8.32 14.23
N SER A 16 -12.43 -8.31 14.12
CA SER A 16 -11.74 -8.04 12.85
C SER A 16 -12.05 -9.08 11.79
N PHE A 17 -12.09 -10.36 12.14
CA PHE A 17 -12.46 -11.43 11.22
C PHE A 17 -13.94 -11.38 10.83
N LEU A 18 -14.85 -11.11 11.77
CA LEU A 18 -16.27 -10.89 11.45
C LEU A 18 -16.42 -9.76 10.41
N LEU A 19 -15.78 -8.63 10.65
CA LEU A 19 -15.85 -7.49 9.73
C LEU A 19 -15.17 -7.78 8.39
N LEU A 20 -14.11 -8.58 8.36
CA LEU A 20 -13.47 -8.99 7.11
C LEU A 20 -14.42 -9.85 6.25
N TRP A 21 -15.11 -10.82 6.86
CA TRP A 21 -16.10 -11.63 6.14
C TRP A 21 -17.30 -10.80 5.67
N LEU A 22 -17.79 -9.88 6.51
CA LEU A 22 -18.87 -8.95 6.13
C LEU A 22 -18.44 -8.04 4.98
N TYR A 23 -17.20 -7.54 5.02
CA TYR A 23 -16.61 -6.73 3.96
C TYR A 23 -16.62 -7.47 2.61
N TYR A 24 -16.09 -8.69 2.56
CA TYR A 24 -16.08 -9.47 1.32
C TYR A 24 -17.49 -9.88 0.87
N ALA A 25 -18.42 -10.12 1.78
CA ALA A 25 -19.82 -10.38 1.43
C ALA A 25 -20.45 -9.19 0.68
N ILE A 26 -20.11 -7.96 1.07
CA ILE A 26 -20.65 -6.73 0.46
C ILE A 26 -19.91 -6.35 -0.83
N PHE A 27 -18.58 -6.28 -0.80
CA PHE A 27 -17.79 -5.78 -1.94
C PHE A 27 -17.61 -6.80 -3.06
N SER A 28 -17.51 -8.08 -2.74
CA SER A 28 -17.34 -9.16 -3.71
C SER A 28 -18.63 -9.93 -3.99
N ALA A 29 -19.74 -9.58 -3.34
CA ALA A 29 -21.02 -10.31 -3.42
C ALA A 29 -20.85 -11.83 -3.24
N SER A 30 -19.90 -12.25 -2.39
CA SER A 30 -19.51 -13.64 -2.21
C SER A 30 -20.43 -14.35 -1.22
N TYR A 31 -21.17 -15.35 -1.69
CA TYR A 31 -21.97 -16.22 -0.81
C TYR A 31 -21.13 -16.94 0.24
N LEU A 32 -19.90 -17.36 -0.14
CA LEU A 32 -18.98 -17.99 0.80
C LEU A 32 -18.59 -17.04 1.94
N ALA A 33 -18.36 -15.77 1.61
CA ALA A 33 -18.07 -14.75 2.63
C ALA A 33 -19.27 -14.52 3.57
N LEU A 34 -20.48 -14.51 3.02
CA LEU A 34 -21.69 -14.41 3.83
C LEU A 34 -21.87 -15.63 4.76
N LEU A 35 -21.62 -16.83 4.27
CA LEU A 35 -21.66 -18.05 5.10
C LEU A 35 -20.60 -18.01 6.20
N GLY A 36 -19.38 -17.57 5.90
CA GLY A 36 -18.31 -17.39 6.90
C GLY A 36 -18.69 -16.36 7.97
N PHE A 37 -19.31 -15.26 7.58
CA PHE A 37 -19.83 -14.25 8.52
C PHE A 37 -20.89 -14.82 9.45
N VAL A 38 -21.89 -15.52 8.89
CA VAL A 38 -22.97 -16.17 9.67
C VAL A 38 -22.40 -17.22 10.62
N PHE A 39 -21.48 -18.06 10.13
CA PHE A 39 -20.81 -19.07 10.97
C PHE A 39 -20.09 -18.44 12.17
N LEU A 40 -19.30 -17.38 11.95
CA LEU A 40 -18.63 -16.70 13.05
C LEU A 40 -19.60 -16.00 13.99
N LEU A 41 -20.73 -15.49 13.49
CA LEU A 41 -21.80 -14.95 14.36
C LEU A 41 -22.40 -16.03 15.26
N VAL A 42 -22.70 -17.21 14.73
CA VAL A 42 -23.22 -18.33 15.51
C VAL A 42 -22.20 -18.72 16.59
N CYS A 43 -20.92 -18.86 16.23
CA CYS A 43 -19.84 -19.13 17.19
C CYS A 43 -19.76 -18.04 18.29
N LEU A 44 -19.96 -16.78 17.92
CA LEU A 44 -19.97 -15.66 18.86
C LEU A 44 -21.06 -15.83 19.93
N PHE A 45 -22.28 -16.19 19.52
CA PHE A 45 -23.40 -16.38 20.46
C PHE A 45 -23.26 -17.62 21.33
N ILE A 46 -22.56 -18.66 20.85
CA ILE A 46 -22.28 -19.88 21.62
C ILE A 46 -21.21 -19.63 22.68
N GLN A 47 -20.15 -18.87 22.33
CA GLN A 47 -18.97 -18.73 23.17
C GLN A 47 -19.02 -17.57 24.15
N PHE A 48 -19.78 -16.51 23.86
CA PHE A 48 -19.75 -15.28 24.62
C PHE A 48 -21.13 -14.89 25.18
N PRO A 49 -21.19 -14.16 26.33
CA PRO A 49 -22.43 -13.69 26.90
C PRO A 49 -23.19 -12.81 25.92
N TRP A 50 -24.51 -12.98 25.87
CA TRP A 50 -25.42 -12.25 24.99
C TRP A 50 -25.25 -10.72 25.02
N LYS A 51 -25.00 -10.12 26.21
CA LYS A 51 -24.74 -8.67 26.33
C LYS A 51 -23.48 -8.22 25.57
N SER A 52 -22.45 -9.05 25.53
CA SER A 52 -21.20 -8.78 24.82
C SER A 52 -21.34 -9.03 23.31
N ALA A 53 -22.03 -10.12 22.93
CA ALA A 53 -22.37 -10.43 21.54
C ALA A 53 -23.22 -9.31 20.92
N GLY A 54 -24.18 -8.75 21.67
CA GLY A 54 -24.99 -7.61 21.22
C GLY A 54 -24.17 -6.36 20.89
N LYS A 55 -23.12 -6.05 21.66
CA LYS A 55 -22.20 -4.94 21.34
C LYS A 55 -21.46 -5.17 20.01
N VAL A 56 -21.01 -6.39 19.77
CA VAL A 56 -20.35 -6.76 18.48
C VAL A 56 -21.32 -6.60 17.32
N LEU A 57 -22.58 -7.03 17.47
CA LEU A 57 -23.59 -6.84 16.43
C LEU A 57 -23.84 -5.37 16.11
N ILE A 58 -23.88 -4.49 17.10
CA ILE A 58 -24.02 -3.05 16.87
C ILE A 58 -22.83 -2.52 16.06
N ILE A 59 -21.59 -2.94 16.41
CA ILE A 59 -20.39 -2.54 15.67
C ILE A 59 -20.44 -3.09 14.24
N CYS A 60 -20.82 -4.36 14.06
CA CYS A 60 -21.00 -4.95 12.73
C CYS A 60 -22.07 -4.21 11.91
N GLY A 61 -23.15 -3.75 12.54
CA GLY A 61 -24.16 -2.93 11.88
C GLY A 61 -23.63 -1.57 11.40
N ILE A 62 -22.85 -0.89 12.25
CA ILE A 62 -22.21 0.40 11.91
C ILE A 62 -21.24 0.22 10.73
N PHE A 63 -20.34 -0.77 10.82
CA PHE A 63 -19.39 -1.05 9.74
C PHE A 63 -20.09 -1.59 8.47
N GLY A 64 -21.14 -2.40 8.63
CA GLY A 64 -21.94 -2.88 7.50
C GLY A 64 -22.58 -1.72 6.74
N PHE A 65 -23.18 -0.75 7.47
CA PHE A 65 -23.68 0.48 6.85
C PHE A 65 -22.56 1.25 6.13
N TRP A 66 -21.39 1.41 6.77
CA TRP A 66 -20.23 2.06 6.17
C TRP A 66 -19.76 1.34 4.88
N PHE A 67 -19.69 0.02 4.88
CA PHE A 67 -19.29 -0.77 3.71
C PHE A 67 -20.31 -0.66 2.57
N VAL A 68 -21.61 -0.73 2.89
CA VAL A 68 -22.67 -0.52 1.88
C VAL A 68 -22.60 0.89 1.30
N PHE A 69 -22.39 1.90 2.14
CA PHE A 69 -22.24 3.29 1.70
C PHE A 69 -21.04 3.46 0.77
N GLN A 70 -19.87 2.90 1.13
CA GLN A 70 -18.68 2.94 0.30
C GLN A 70 -18.87 2.21 -1.04
N ASN A 71 -19.46 1.03 -1.02
CA ASN A 71 -19.76 0.26 -2.22
C ASN A 71 -20.75 0.99 -3.13
N TRP A 72 -21.76 1.62 -2.54
CA TRP A 72 -22.71 2.48 -3.27
C TRP A 72 -22.02 3.70 -3.89
N GLN A 73 -21.16 4.41 -3.16
CA GLN A 73 -20.37 5.53 -3.71
C GLN A 73 -19.53 5.09 -4.91
N GLN A 74 -18.85 3.93 -4.79
CA GLN A 74 -18.05 3.38 -5.89
C GLN A 74 -18.91 3.02 -7.10
N SER A 75 -20.08 2.45 -6.87
CA SER A 75 -21.04 2.14 -7.94
C SER A 75 -21.53 3.41 -8.63
N GLN A 76 -21.88 4.45 -7.88
CA GLN A 76 -22.27 5.74 -8.44
C GLN A 76 -21.12 6.40 -9.24
N ALA A 77 -19.90 6.36 -8.71
CA ALA A 77 -18.73 6.89 -9.41
C ALA A 77 -18.42 6.12 -10.70
N SER A 78 -18.70 4.82 -10.75
CA SER A 78 -18.53 4.01 -11.95
C SER A 78 -19.62 4.23 -13.02
N GLN A 79 -20.79 4.73 -12.63
CA GLN A 79 -21.89 5.05 -13.55
C GLN A 79 -21.82 6.50 -14.05
N ASN A 80 -21.39 7.42 -13.18
CA ASN A 80 -21.21 8.85 -13.51
C ASN A 80 -19.83 9.05 -14.17
N LEU A 81 -19.71 8.70 -15.43
CA LEU A 81 -18.49 8.91 -16.21
C LEU A 81 -18.41 10.36 -16.70
N ALA A 82 -17.19 10.86 -16.98
CA ALA A 82 -17.01 12.15 -17.62
C ALA A 82 -17.21 12.01 -19.13
N ASP A 83 -17.87 12.98 -19.75
CA ASP A 83 -18.08 13.01 -21.21
C ASP A 83 -16.87 13.60 -21.94
N SER A 84 -16.22 14.60 -21.34
CA SER A 84 -15.02 15.26 -21.87
C SER A 84 -14.11 15.74 -20.74
N VAL A 85 -12.84 15.85 -21.05
CA VAL A 85 -11.82 16.41 -20.16
C VAL A 85 -10.88 17.29 -20.97
N GLU A 86 -10.84 18.57 -20.63
CA GLU A 86 -9.99 19.57 -21.30
C GLU A 86 -8.70 19.86 -20.52
N ARG A 87 -8.74 19.70 -19.19
CA ARG A 87 -7.61 19.96 -18.31
C ARG A 87 -7.44 18.87 -17.29
N VAL A 88 -6.18 18.47 -17.07
CA VAL A 88 -5.82 17.43 -16.10
C VAL A 88 -4.62 17.88 -15.27
N ARG A 89 -4.72 17.77 -13.97
CA ARG A 89 -3.58 17.93 -13.05
C ARG A 89 -2.79 16.64 -12.98
N ILE A 90 -1.50 16.71 -13.23
CA ILE A 90 -0.59 15.56 -13.15
C ILE A 90 -0.25 15.27 -11.69
N LEU A 91 -0.26 13.99 -11.30
CA LEU A 91 0.38 13.51 -10.08
C LEU A 91 1.81 13.09 -10.42
N PRO A 92 2.85 13.89 -10.08
CA PRO A 92 4.19 13.74 -10.65
C PRO A 92 4.87 12.41 -10.31
N ASP A 93 4.61 11.84 -9.13
CA ASP A 93 5.20 10.56 -8.69
C ASP A 93 4.67 9.34 -9.47
N THR A 94 3.61 9.53 -10.26
CA THR A 94 3.02 8.48 -11.08
C THR A 94 3.48 8.51 -12.54
N ILE A 95 4.28 9.50 -12.93
CA ILE A 95 4.83 9.63 -14.28
C ILE A 95 5.74 8.44 -14.59
N LYS A 96 5.41 7.72 -15.65
CA LYS A 96 6.20 6.63 -16.22
C LYS A 96 6.38 6.88 -17.71
N VAL A 97 7.61 6.77 -18.16
CA VAL A 97 7.99 6.87 -19.57
C VAL A 97 8.61 5.54 -19.98
N ASN A 98 8.00 4.89 -20.96
CA ASN A 98 8.50 3.62 -21.52
C ASN A 98 8.58 3.75 -23.04
N GLY A 99 9.80 3.86 -23.58
CA GLY A 99 9.99 4.23 -24.98
C GLY A 99 9.34 5.58 -25.29
N ASP A 100 8.43 5.59 -26.26
CA ASP A 100 7.62 6.77 -26.63
C ASP A 100 6.30 6.88 -25.86
N SER A 101 6.01 5.95 -24.96
CA SER A 101 4.76 5.94 -24.21
C SER A 101 4.92 6.64 -22.87
N LEU A 102 4.16 7.71 -22.66
CA LEU A 102 4.01 8.39 -21.38
C LEU A 102 2.72 7.92 -20.72
N SER A 103 2.77 7.55 -19.46
CA SER A 103 1.60 7.29 -18.64
C SER A 103 1.73 7.95 -17.28
N PHE A 104 0.60 8.43 -16.75
CA PHE A 104 0.54 9.02 -15.41
C PHE A 104 -0.89 9.00 -14.88
N ARG A 105 -1.05 9.23 -13.59
CA ARG A 105 -2.36 9.50 -12.99
C ARG A 105 -2.61 10.99 -12.96
N GLY A 106 -3.80 11.37 -13.36
CA GLY A 106 -4.22 12.76 -13.33
C GLY A 106 -5.54 12.93 -12.60
N LYS A 107 -5.79 14.16 -12.14
CA LYS A 107 -7.06 14.56 -11.54
C LYS A 107 -7.70 15.69 -12.36
N SER A 108 -8.99 15.59 -12.61
CA SER A 108 -9.82 16.65 -13.22
C SER A 108 -11.19 16.66 -12.55
N ASN A 109 -11.64 17.83 -12.10
CA ASN A 109 -12.96 18.01 -11.47
C ASN A 109 -13.25 17.00 -10.34
N GLY A 110 -12.25 16.71 -9.50
CA GLY A 110 -12.36 15.76 -8.40
C GLY A 110 -12.34 14.28 -8.79
N ARG A 111 -12.20 13.95 -10.07
CA ARG A 111 -12.10 12.58 -10.60
C ARG A 111 -10.66 12.24 -10.94
N ALA A 112 -10.29 10.99 -10.70
CA ALA A 112 -8.99 10.46 -11.07
C ALA A 112 -9.05 9.70 -12.40
N PHE A 113 -8.02 9.87 -13.23
CA PHE A 113 -7.87 9.26 -14.54
C PHE A 113 -6.50 8.57 -14.64
N GLN A 114 -6.45 7.45 -15.33
CA GLN A 114 -5.20 6.94 -15.86
C GLN A 114 -5.01 7.52 -17.26
N VAL A 115 -3.93 8.25 -17.45
CA VAL A 115 -3.66 9.03 -18.67
C VAL A 115 -2.55 8.36 -19.47
N TYR A 116 -2.73 8.31 -20.78
CA TYR A 116 -1.74 7.82 -21.75
C TYR A 116 -1.52 8.85 -22.83
N TYR A 117 -0.25 9.03 -23.22
CA TYR A 117 0.14 9.93 -24.29
C TYR A 117 1.33 9.33 -25.05
N LYS A 118 1.34 9.46 -26.37
CA LYS A 118 2.48 9.09 -27.19
C LYS A 118 3.35 10.30 -27.43
N LEU A 119 4.54 10.31 -26.85
CA LEU A 119 5.53 11.36 -26.99
C LEU A 119 5.92 11.56 -28.46
N GLN A 120 6.10 12.79 -28.87
CA GLN A 120 6.33 13.17 -30.27
C GLN A 120 7.83 13.42 -30.57
N SER A 121 8.63 13.73 -29.52
CA SER A 121 10.07 14.00 -29.66
C SER A 121 10.83 13.56 -28.42
N GLU A 122 12.16 13.42 -28.58
CA GLU A 122 13.06 13.10 -27.45
C GLU A 122 13.14 14.26 -26.45
N GLU A 123 13.06 15.50 -26.92
CA GLU A 123 13.01 16.69 -26.05
C GLU A 123 11.78 16.68 -25.13
N GLU A 124 10.62 16.30 -25.67
CA GLU A 124 9.38 16.16 -24.89
C GLU A 124 9.54 15.05 -23.85
N LYS A 125 10.18 13.95 -24.19
CA LYS A 125 10.46 12.83 -23.29
C LYS A 125 11.36 13.27 -22.13
N GLU A 126 12.45 13.95 -22.40
CA GLU A 126 13.36 14.49 -21.38
C GLU A 126 12.62 15.48 -20.46
N ALA A 127 11.76 16.35 -21.03
CA ALA A 127 10.96 17.31 -20.27
C ALA A 127 10.04 16.61 -19.27
N PHE A 128 9.31 15.55 -19.68
CA PHE A 128 8.45 14.78 -18.79
C PHE A 128 9.21 13.93 -17.77
N GLN A 129 10.39 13.43 -18.14
CA GLN A 129 11.25 12.71 -17.20
C GLN A 129 11.80 13.63 -16.10
N ALA A 130 12.14 14.86 -16.43
CA ALA A 130 12.64 15.88 -15.49
C ALA A 130 11.53 16.55 -14.68
N LEU A 131 10.25 16.38 -15.05
CA LEU A 131 9.13 17.05 -14.41
C LEU A 131 8.94 16.55 -12.97
N THR A 132 9.03 17.47 -12.00
CA THR A 132 8.95 17.18 -10.56
C THR A 132 7.85 17.94 -9.83
N ASP A 133 7.50 19.12 -10.32
CA ASP A 133 6.46 19.97 -9.72
C ASP A 133 5.07 19.58 -10.24
N LEU A 134 4.05 20.10 -9.56
CA LEU A 134 2.66 19.94 -9.99
C LEU A 134 2.40 20.75 -11.24
N HIS A 135 1.83 20.13 -12.25
CA HIS A 135 1.45 20.76 -13.52
C HIS A 135 0.01 20.43 -13.89
N GLU A 136 -0.63 21.37 -14.56
CA GLU A 136 -1.91 21.18 -15.23
C GLU A 136 -1.66 21.17 -16.73
N ILE A 137 -2.19 20.16 -17.41
CA ILE A 137 -2.13 20.02 -18.86
C ILE A 137 -3.48 20.41 -19.45
N GLY A 138 -3.48 21.35 -20.37
CA GLY A 138 -4.58 21.55 -21.31
C GLY A 138 -4.42 20.60 -22.48
N LEU A 139 -5.44 19.86 -22.81
CA LEU A 139 -5.32 18.74 -23.74
C LEU A 139 -6.55 18.53 -24.60
N GLU A 140 -6.36 17.83 -25.71
CA GLU A 140 -7.40 17.18 -26.47
C GLU A 140 -7.18 15.68 -26.47
N GLY A 141 -8.19 14.91 -26.07
CA GLY A 141 -8.05 13.47 -25.91
C GLY A 141 -9.40 12.74 -25.94
N LYS A 142 -9.31 11.41 -25.91
CA LYS A 142 -10.48 10.52 -25.89
C LYS A 142 -10.52 9.77 -24.57
N LEU A 143 -11.67 9.83 -23.92
CA LEU A 143 -11.99 9.01 -22.76
C LEU A 143 -12.40 7.60 -23.21
N SER A 144 -11.99 6.60 -22.46
CA SER A 144 -12.39 5.21 -22.64
C SER A 144 -12.50 4.48 -21.29
N GLU A 145 -13.28 3.44 -21.26
CA GLU A 145 -13.29 2.55 -20.11
C GLU A 145 -12.02 1.72 -20.09
N PRO A 146 -11.44 1.43 -18.90
CA PRO A 146 -10.31 0.54 -18.78
C PRO A 146 -10.69 -0.87 -19.27
N GLU A 147 -9.75 -1.54 -19.93
CA GLU A 147 -9.96 -2.91 -20.37
C GLU A 147 -10.08 -3.87 -19.18
N GLY A 148 -11.06 -4.74 -19.24
CA GLY A 148 -11.25 -5.83 -18.29
C GLY A 148 -10.23 -6.96 -18.48
N GLN A 149 -10.50 -8.08 -17.84
CA GLN A 149 -9.69 -9.28 -17.96
C GLN A 149 -9.76 -9.83 -19.40
N ARG A 150 -8.61 -9.97 -20.07
CA ARG A 150 -8.53 -10.48 -21.45
C ARG A 150 -8.47 -12.01 -21.51
N ASN A 151 -7.80 -12.64 -20.55
CA ASN A 151 -7.59 -14.09 -20.50
C ASN A 151 -8.13 -14.67 -19.21
N PHE A 152 -8.61 -15.89 -19.23
CA PHE A 152 -9.05 -16.60 -18.04
C PHE A 152 -7.88 -16.72 -17.04
N GLY A 153 -8.11 -16.29 -15.79
CA GLY A 153 -7.04 -16.23 -14.76
C GLY A 153 -6.03 -15.10 -14.93
N GLY A 154 -6.13 -14.26 -15.98
CA GLY A 154 -5.24 -13.13 -16.21
C GLY A 154 -5.52 -11.92 -15.28
N PHE A 155 -4.61 -10.95 -15.29
CA PHE A 155 -4.75 -9.73 -14.50
C PHE A 155 -5.93 -8.87 -14.97
N ASN A 156 -6.80 -8.49 -14.06
CA ASN A 156 -7.93 -7.60 -14.33
C ASN A 156 -7.54 -6.15 -14.06
N TYR A 157 -7.13 -5.46 -15.15
CA TYR A 157 -6.67 -4.07 -15.05
C TYR A 157 -7.79 -3.10 -14.65
N GLN A 158 -9.01 -3.31 -15.14
CA GLN A 158 -10.18 -2.50 -14.75
C GLN A 158 -10.48 -2.62 -13.26
N ALA A 159 -10.49 -3.84 -12.72
CA ALA A 159 -10.68 -4.06 -11.28
C ALA A 159 -9.56 -3.42 -10.46
N TYR A 160 -8.31 -3.50 -10.91
CA TYR A 160 -7.18 -2.84 -10.26
C TYR A 160 -7.34 -1.32 -10.22
N LEU A 161 -7.69 -0.67 -11.34
CA LEU A 161 -7.91 0.77 -11.40
C LEU A 161 -9.08 1.21 -10.51
N LYS A 162 -10.16 0.43 -10.46
CA LYS A 162 -11.30 0.68 -9.54
C LYS A 162 -10.85 0.73 -8.07
N THR A 163 -9.90 -0.11 -7.64
CA THR A 163 -9.37 -0.05 -6.27
C THR A 163 -8.62 1.26 -5.99
N GLN A 164 -8.15 1.94 -7.04
CA GLN A 164 -7.48 3.25 -6.98
C GLN A 164 -8.44 4.43 -7.16
N GLY A 165 -9.76 4.17 -7.30
CA GLY A 165 -10.77 5.18 -7.59
C GLY A 165 -10.74 5.71 -9.03
N ILE A 166 -10.14 4.96 -9.95
CA ILE A 166 -10.03 5.31 -11.37
C ILE A 166 -11.02 4.45 -12.16
N TYR A 167 -11.95 5.10 -12.82
CA TYR A 167 -13.03 4.45 -13.60
C TYR A 167 -12.89 4.66 -15.10
N GLN A 168 -12.07 5.61 -15.52
CA GLN A 168 -11.84 5.93 -16.94
C GLN A 168 -10.35 6.10 -17.22
N THR A 169 -9.96 5.77 -18.44
CA THR A 169 -8.66 6.07 -19.03
C THR A 169 -8.80 7.22 -20.01
N LEU A 170 -7.79 8.08 -20.09
CA LEU A 170 -7.72 9.22 -20.99
C LEU A 170 -6.54 9.05 -21.94
N ASN A 171 -6.82 8.92 -23.22
CA ASN A 171 -5.81 8.87 -24.27
C ASN A 171 -5.66 10.26 -24.89
N ILE A 172 -4.56 10.95 -24.61
CA ILE A 172 -4.25 12.28 -25.11
C ILE A 172 -3.84 12.17 -26.59
N LYS A 173 -4.40 13.03 -27.43
CA LYS A 173 -3.98 13.21 -28.84
C LYS A 173 -2.97 14.34 -28.96
N THR A 174 -3.28 15.50 -28.37
CA THR A 174 -2.47 16.70 -28.41
C THR A 174 -2.43 17.39 -27.07
N ILE A 175 -1.26 17.90 -26.69
CA ILE A 175 -1.08 18.74 -25.51
C ILE A 175 -1.12 20.19 -26.01
N GLN A 176 -2.08 20.98 -25.49
CA GLN A 176 -2.25 22.39 -25.86
C GLN A 176 -1.47 23.32 -24.94
N SER A 177 -1.35 22.98 -23.67
CA SER A 177 -0.63 23.78 -22.68
C SER A 177 -0.10 22.91 -21.54
N LEU A 178 1.00 23.31 -20.96
CA LEU A 178 1.58 22.72 -19.75
C LEU A 178 1.94 23.87 -18.81
N GLN A 179 1.24 23.96 -17.67
CA GLN A 179 1.38 25.07 -16.74
C GLN A 179 1.70 24.54 -15.33
N LYS A 180 2.71 25.14 -14.69
CA LYS A 180 3.01 24.86 -13.30
C LYS A 180 1.93 25.43 -12.40
N ILE A 181 1.43 24.63 -11.48
CA ILE A 181 0.39 25.02 -10.52
C ILE A 181 0.84 24.78 -9.08
N GLY A 182 0.27 25.52 -8.13
CA GLY A 182 0.35 25.23 -6.70
C GLY A 182 -0.87 24.46 -6.22
N SER A 183 -0.73 23.72 -5.13
CA SER A 183 -1.85 23.03 -4.48
C SER A 183 -1.78 23.14 -2.96
N TRP A 184 -2.94 23.23 -2.33
CA TRP A 184 -3.10 23.10 -0.87
C TRP A 184 -3.35 21.64 -0.44
N ASP A 185 -3.53 20.72 -1.41
CA ASP A 185 -3.69 19.29 -1.14
C ASP A 185 -2.35 18.68 -0.69
N ILE A 186 -2.34 18.14 0.53
CA ILE A 186 -1.16 17.50 1.11
C ILE A 186 -0.71 16.30 0.26
N GLY A 187 -1.65 15.52 -0.28
CA GLY A 187 -1.36 14.37 -1.14
C GLY A 187 -0.64 14.78 -2.43
N GLU A 188 -1.09 15.85 -3.09
CA GLU A 188 -0.45 16.39 -4.30
C GLU A 188 0.96 16.91 -4.01
N ASN A 189 1.15 17.61 -2.88
CA ASN A 189 2.47 18.08 -2.47
C ASN A 189 3.43 16.93 -2.11
N LEU A 190 2.93 15.87 -1.45
CA LEU A 190 3.72 14.68 -1.16
C LEU A 190 4.09 13.90 -2.43
N SER A 191 3.20 13.86 -3.43
CA SER A 191 3.49 13.30 -4.76
C SER A 191 4.63 14.06 -5.43
N SER A 192 4.60 15.41 -5.42
CA SER A 192 5.71 16.23 -5.92
C SER A 192 7.02 15.99 -5.15
N LEU A 193 6.96 15.92 -3.82
CA LEU A 193 8.14 15.65 -2.98
C LEU A 193 8.75 14.27 -3.30
N ARG A 194 7.92 13.23 -3.43
CA ARG A 194 8.36 11.90 -3.82
C ARG A 194 9.02 11.91 -5.20
N ARG A 195 8.41 12.58 -6.18
CA ARG A 195 8.96 12.71 -7.52
C ARG A 195 10.33 13.41 -7.52
N LYS A 196 10.48 14.50 -6.75
CA LYS A 196 11.76 15.18 -6.57
C LYS A 196 12.84 14.23 -6.03
N ALA A 197 12.51 13.43 -5.04
CA ALA A 197 13.44 12.43 -4.50
C ALA A 197 13.81 11.36 -5.55
N VAL A 198 12.84 10.87 -6.34
CA VAL A 198 13.08 9.89 -7.40
C VAL A 198 14.00 10.47 -8.48
N VAL A 199 13.69 11.66 -9.00
CA VAL A 199 14.48 12.31 -10.05
C VAL A 199 15.87 12.63 -9.51
N TRP A 200 15.99 13.11 -8.28
CA TRP A 200 17.28 13.40 -7.66
C TRP A 200 18.16 12.14 -7.55
N ILE A 201 17.63 11.00 -7.11
CA ILE A 201 18.35 9.73 -7.08
C ILE A 201 18.80 9.33 -8.50
N LYS A 202 17.92 9.45 -9.49
CA LYS A 202 18.22 9.06 -10.88
C LYS A 202 19.34 9.90 -11.51
N THR A 203 19.48 11.16 -11.09
CA THR A 203 20.50 12.06 -11.64
C THR A 203 21.84 11.99 -10.92
N HIS A 204 21.88 11.56 -9.63
CA HIS A 204 23.08 11.59 -8.82
C HIS A 204 23.74 10.22 -8.64
N PHE A 205 23.03 9.13 -8.90
CA PHE A 205 23.55 7.78 -8.71
C PHE A 205 23.60 6.97 -10.01
N PRO A 206 24.66 6.16 -10.21
CA PRO A 206 24.81 5.32 -11.39
C PRO A 206 23.89 4.09 -11.36
N ASP A 207 23.67 3.48 -12.52
CA ASP A 207 23.08 2.15 -12.63
C ASP A 207 24.06 1.07 -12.13
N PRO A 208 23.56 0.01 -11.49
CA PRO A 208 22.17 -0.30 -11.11
C PRO A 208 21.75 0.29 -9.75
N MET A 209 22.62 1.04 -9.08
CA MET A 209 22.44 1.54 -7.71
C MET A 209 21.19 2.41 -7.58
N ARG A 210 20.94 3.32 -8.56
CA ARG A 210 19.77 4.20 -8.56
C ARG A 210 18.44 3.41 -8.50
N ASN A 211 18.37 2.26 -9.17
CA ASN A 211 17.19 1.40 -9.21
C ASN A 211 16.92 0.74 -7.85
N TYR A 212 18.00 0.27 -7.18
CA TYR A 212 17.88 -0.23 -5.80
C TYR A 212 17.45 0.87 -4.83
N MET A 213 18.00 2.08 -4.96
CA MET A 213 17.66 3.19 -4.09
C MET A 213 16.20 3.62 -4.25
N THR A 214 15.73 3.80 -5.49
CA THR A 214 14.31 4.16 -5.74
C THR A 214 13.37 3.06 -5.27
N GLY A 215 13.70 1.79 -5.52
CA GLY A 215 12.90 0.64 -5.07
C GLY A 215 12.85 0.48 -3.55
N LEU A 216 14.01 0.40 -2.90
CA LEU A 216 14.10 0.08 -1.47
C LEU A 216 13.81 1.29 -0.55
N LEU A 217 14.12 2.52 -0.95
CA LEU A 217 13.87 3.70 -0.11
C LEU A 217 12.49 4.31 -0.35
N LEU A 218 12.03 4.36 -1.61
CA LEU A 218 10.83 5.06 -2.02
C LEU A 218 9.71 4.14 -2.52
N GLY A 219 9.98 2.84 -2.71
CA GLY A 219 9.02 1.90 -3.30
C GLY A 219 8.64 2.25 -4.75
N HIS A 220 9.56 2.88 -5.48
CA HIS A 220 9.36 3.25 -6.87
C HIS A 220 10.20 2.33 -7.77
N LEU A 221 9.53 1.40 -8.43
CA LEU A 221 10.13 0.52 -9.43
C LEU A 221 9.89 1.12 -10.82
N ASP A 222 10.97 1.41 -11.52
CA ASP A 222 10.93 2.00 -12.86
C ASP A 222 10.97 0.92 -13.95
N THR A 223 10.67 1.33 -15.19
CA THR A 223 10.77 0.48 -16.38
C THR A 223 12.19 -0.01 -16.62
N ASP A 224 13.22 0.79 -16.29
CA ASP A 224 14.63 0.41 -16.37
C ASP A 224 15.01 -0.78 -15.46
N PHE A 225 14.13 -1.12 -14.50
CA PHE A 225 14.28 -2.28 -13.62
C PHE A 225 13.61 -3.55 -14.18
N GLU A 226 13.11 -3.52 -15.43
CA GLU A 226 12.23 -4.58 -15.97
C GLU A 226 12.97 -5.93 -16.10
N GLU A 227 14.22 -5.94 -16.57
CA GLU A 227 15.03 -7.17 -16.65
C GLU A 227 15.30 -7.77 -15.26
N MET A 228 15.63 -6.93 -14.29
CA MET A 228 15.82 -7.38 -12.90
C MET A 228 14.49 -7.82 -12.27
N ASN A 229 13.39 -7.17 -12.64
CA ASN A 229 12.05 -7.53 -12.19
C ASN A 229 11.67 -8.93 -12.66
N GLU A 230 11.95 -9.30 -13.90
CA GLU A 230 11.75 -10.64 -14.43
C GLU A 230 12.59 -11.68 -13.70
N LEU A 231 13.88 -11.39 -13.47
CA LEU A 231 14.78 -12.27 -12.71
C LEU A 231 14.27 -12.50 -11.28
N TYR A 232 13.95 -11.44 -10.54
CA TYR A 232 13.46 -11.55 -9.17
C TYR A 232 12.07 -12.18 -9.07
N SER A 233 11.23 -11.97 -10.09
CA SER A 233 9.92 -12.65 -10.19
C SER A 233 10.09 -14.14 -10.44
N SER A 234 10.99 -14.55 -11.36
CA SER A 234 11.28 -15.96 -11.65
C SER A 234 11.87 -16.70 -10.43
N LEU A 235 12.61 -15.98 -9.58
CA LEU A 235 13.13 -16.48 -8.31
C LEU A 235 12.10 -16.43 -7.17
N GLY A 236 10.93 -15.82 -7.40
CA GLY A 236 9.87 -15.65 -6.39
C GLY A 236 10.20 -14.66 -5.27
N ILE A 237 11.21 -13.79 -5.45
CA ILE A 237 11.68 -12.84 -4.44
C ILE A 237 11.39 -11.37 -4.76
N ILE A 238 10.61 -11.10 -5.80
CA ILE A 238 10.23 -9.73 -6.18
C ILE A 238 9.54 -8.97 -5.03
N HIS A 239 8.85 -9.67 -4.15
CA HIS A 239 8.18 -9.08 -3.00
C HIS A 239 9.15 -8.43 -1.98
N LEU A 240 10.46 -8.72 -2.02
CA LEU A 240 11.47 -8.06 -1.20
C LEU A 240 11.69 -6.60 -1.59
N PHE A 241 11.39 -6.23 -2.86
CA PHE A 241 11.40 -4.86 -3.34
C PHE A 241 10.09 -4.12 -3.05
N ALA A 242 9.05 -4.84 -2.66
CA ALA A 242 7.87 -4.20 -2.07
C ALA A 242 8.23 -3.73 -0.66
N LEU A 243 7.98 -2.45 -0.38
CA LEU A 243 8.27 -1.86 0.92
C LEU A 243 7.69 -2.69 2.06
N SER A 244 8.57 -3.17 2.94
CA SER A 244 8.23 -4.11 4.01
C SER A 244 7.98 -3.41 5.36
N GLY A 245 7.32 -4.13 6.28
CA GLY A 245 7.15 -3.65 7.66
C GLY A 245 8.49 -3.48 8.41
N MET A 246 9.54 -4.20 8.02
CA MET A 246 10.89 -4.09 8.61
C MET A 246 11.55 -2.78 8.21
N GLN A 247 11.44 -2.37 6.95
CA GLN A 247 11.93 -1.07 6.46
C GLN A 247 11.26 0.10 7.18
N VAL A 248 9.94 0.04 7.37
CA VAL A 248 9.21 1.01 8.21
C VAL A 248 9.78 1.02 9.62
N GLY A 249 10.12 -0.16 10.16
CA GLY A 249 10.79 -0.30 11.45
C GLY A 249 12.15 0.39 11.50
N PHE A 250 12.96 0.17 10.50
CA PHE A 250 14.29 0.76 10.38
C PHE A 250 14.22 2.31 10.39
N PHE A 251 13.41 2.89 9.52
CA PHE A 251 13.30 4.36 9.43
C PHE A 251 12.66 4.99 10.67
N MET A 252 11.58 4.40 11.19
CA MET A 252 10.93 4.90 12.42
C MET A 252 11.85 4.84 13.63
N ASN A 253 12.59 3.74 13.80
CA ASN A 253 13.54 3.58 14.91
C ASN A 253 14.76 4.48 14.73
N GLY A 254 15.26 4.62 13.50
CA GLY A 254 16.35 5.56 13.17
C GLY A 254 15.98 7.00 13.52
N PHE A 255 14.80 7.45 13.06
CA PHE A 255 14.26 8.76 13.38
C PHE A 255 14.12 9.00 14.89
N LYS A 256 13.55 8.03 15.62
CA LYS A 256 13.43 8.11 17.08
C LYS A 256 14.79 8.19 17.76
N LYS A 257 15.75 7.37 17.37
CA LYS A 257 17.12 7.37 17.92
C LYS A 257 17.82 8.70 17.66
N LEU A 258 17.66 9.28 16.46
CA LEU A 258 18.21 10.58 16.10
C LEU A 258 17.65 11.69 17.03
N LEU A 259 16.33 11.77 17.18
CA LEU A 259 15.68 12.77 18.01
C LEU A 259 16.06 12.63 19.50
N LEU A 260 16.21 11.40 20.01
CA LEU A 260 16.70 11.15 21.38
C LEU A 260 18.13 11.63 21.56
N ARG A 261 19.01 11.43 20.56
CA ARG A 261 20.40 11.94 20.60
C ARG A 261 20.46 13.46 20.57
N LEU A 262 19.46 14.11 19.95
CA LEU A 262 19.30 15.56 19.97
C LEU A 262 18.68 16.11 21.27
N GLY A 263 18.48 15.25 22.29
CA GLY A 263 17.99 15.62 23.61
C GLY A 263 16.48 15.79 23.73
N LEU A 264 15.69 15.32 22.76
CA LEU A 264 14.23 15.41 22.87
C LEU A 264 13.69 14.39 23.87
N THR A 265 12.66 14.79 24.62
CA THR A 265 11.97 13.91 25.57
C THR A 265 11.06 12.90 24.85
N GLN A 266 10.78 11.77 25.51
CA GLN A 266 9.90 10.72 24.98
C GLN A 266 8.48 11.23 24.62
N GLU A 267 7.99 12.22 25.35
CA GLU A 267 6.68 12.83 25.08
C GLU A 267 6.66 13.64 23.79
N LYS A 268 7.67 14.51 23.59
CA LYS A 268 7.82 15.28 22.35
C LYS A 268 8.04 14.37 21.14
N LEU A 269 8.78 13.27 21.34
CA LEU A 269 9.03 12.25 20.33
C LEU A 269 7.72 11.66 19.79
N LYS A 270 6.76 11.32 20.66
CA LYS A 270 5.46 10.79 20.23
C LYS A 270 4.74 11.72 19.25
N TRP A 271 4.75 13.03 19.54
CA TRP A 271 4.10 14.01 18.66
C TRP A 271 4.81 14.15 17.30
N LEU A 272 6.14 14.13 17.29
CA LEU A 272 6.91 14.23 16.05
C LEU A 272 6.84 12.98 15.16
N THR A 273 6.51 11.83 15.73
CA THR A 273 6.34 10.61 14.91
C THR A 273 5.11 10.63 14.01
N TYR A 274 4.06 11.42 14.32
CA TYR A 274 2.88 11.54 13.45
C TYR A 274 3.20 12.23 12.11
N PRO A 275 3.74 13.48 12.10
CA PRO A 275 4.10 14.12 10.84
C PRO A 275 5.18 13.35 10.08
N PHE A 276 6.16 12.76 10.78
CA PHE A 276 7.13 11.88 10.13
C PHE A 276 6.47 10.70 9.43
N SER A 277 5.51 10.05 10.09
CA SER A 277 4.78 8.92 9.50
C SER A 277 4.01 9.33 8.24
N LEU A 278 3.39 10.51 8.24
CA LEU A 278 2.66 11.04 7.09
C LEU A 278 3.60 11.34 5.92
N ILE A 279 4.73 12.01 6.20
CA ILE A 279 5.75 12.32 5.18
C ILE A 279 6.32 11.02 4.60
N TYR A 280 6.67 10.06 5.46
CA TYR A 280 7.22 8.78 5.02
C TYR A 280 6.20 7.96 4.20
N ALA A 281 4.92 7.94 4.60
CA ALA A 281 3.86 7.34 3.81
C ALA A 281 3.75 7.99 2.42
N GLY A 282 3.84 9.32 2.35
CA GLY A 282 3.82 10.07 1.08
C GLY A 282 5.03 9.76 0.20
N LEU A 283 6.24 9.77 0.77
CA LEU A 283 7.48 9.42 0.05
C LEU A 283 7.46 7.99 -0.50
N THR A 284 6.73 7.09 0.13
CA THR A 284 6.55 5.70 -0.31
C THR A 284 5.27 5.47 -1.13
N GLY A 285 4.61 6.55 -1.57
CA GLY A 285 3.41 6.50 -2.41
C GLY A 285 2.19 5.87 -1.74
N PHE A 286 2.08 6.01 -0.43
CA PHE A 286 1.00 5.44 0.38
C PHE A 286 0.82 3.92 0.18
N SER A 287 1.94 3.20 0.04
CA SER A 287 1.87 1.75 -0.17
C SER A 287 1.15 1.05 0.99
N ALA A 288 0.35 0.02 0.67
CA ALA A 288 -0.48 -0.69 1.64
C ALA A 288 0.33 -1.24 2.83
N SER A 289 1.49 -1.84 2.55
CA SER A 289 2.37 -2.39 3.58
C SER A 289 2.93 -1.34 4.52
N VAL A 290 3.29 -0.15 3.99
CA VAL A 290 3.81 0.96 4.79
C VAL A 290 2.71 1.53 5.69
N ILE A 291 1.53 1.81 5.15
CA ILE A 291 0.41 2.36 5.94
C ILE A 291 0.02 1.41 7.07
N ARG A 292 -0.15 0.10 6.78
CA ARG A 292 -0.42 -0.88 7.83
C ARG A 292 0.65 -0.87 8.91
N SER A 293 1.94 -0.89 8.52
CA SER A 293 3.06 -0.94 9.47
C SER A 293 3.19 0.32 10.30
N LEU A 294 2.98 1.49 9.70
CA LEU A 294 2.95 2.77 10.41
C LEU A 294 1.81 2.81 11.44
N LEU A 295 0.60 2.40 11.06
CA LEU A 295 -0.54 2.31 11.97
C LEU A 295 -0.23 1.38 13.16
N GLN A 296 0.33 0.19 12.92
CA GLN A 296 0.73 -0.73 13.99
C GLN A 296 1.76 -0.09 14.95
N LYS A 297 2.75 0.62 14.40
CA LYS A 297 3.76 1.29 15.22
C LYS A 297 3.21 2.49 15.99
N LEU A 298 2.30 3.25 15.41
CA LEU A 298 1.62 4.34 16.09
C LEU A 298 0.71 3.81 17.22
N LEU A 299 -0.03 2.72 17.00
CA LEU A 299 -0.82 2.06 18.04
C LEU A 299 0.05 1.47 19.15
N ALA A 300 1.19 0.88 18.80
CA ALA A 300 2.16 0.37 19.78
C ALA A 300 2.71 1.47 20.69
N GLN A 301 2.89 2.70 20.21
CA GLN A 301 3.29 3.86 21.04
C GLN A 301 2.27 4.19 22.14
N HIS A 302 1.00 3.83 21.91
CA HIS A 302 -0.08 3.98 22.89
C HIS A 302 -0.26 2.74 23.77
N GLY A 303 0.67 1.77 23.72
CA GLY A 303 0.67 0.58 24.56
C GLY A 303 -0.23 -0.55 24.06
N VAL A 304 -0.78 -0.47 22.84
CA VAL A 304 -1.50 -1.57 22.22
C VAL A 304 -0.50 -2.57 21.64
N LYS A 305 -0.62 -3.87 22.00
CA LYS A 305 0.37 -4.90 21.63
C LYS A 305 -0.30 -6.16 21.07
N GLY A 306 0.49 -7.00 20.40
CA GLY A 306 0.10 -8.33 19.94
C GLY A 306 -1.14 -8.31 19.03
N LEU A 307 -2.03 -9.27 19.23
CA LEU A 307 -3.25 -9.43 18.44
C LEU A 307 -4.22 -8.25 18.53
N ASP A 308 -4.28 -7.55 19.66
CA ASP A 308 -5.13 -6.35 19.79
C ASP A 308 -4.62 -5.20 18.92
N ASN A 309 -3.28 -5.05 18.78
CA ASN A 309 -2.68 -4.07 17.88
C ASN A 309 -3.01 -4.42 16.42
N PHE A 310 -2.85 -5.68 16.04
CA PHE A 310 -3.20 -6.14 14.71
C PHE A 310 -4.69 -5.91 14.41
N ALA A 311 -5.56 -6.34 15.29
CA ALA A 311 -7.01 -6.21 15.14
C ALA A 311 -7.44 -4.74 15.00
N LEU A 312 -6.94 -3.87 15.88
CA LEU A 312 -7.24 -2.44 15.82
C LEU A 312 -6.70 -1.79 14.54
N THR A 313 -5.53 -2.24 14.06
CA THR A 313 -5.00 -1.80 12.75
C THR A 313 -5.96 -2.15 11.63
N VAL A 314 -6.49 -3.37 11.59
CA VAL A 314 -7.48 -3.81 10.58
C VAL A 314 -8.73 -2.94 10.65
N LEU A 315 -9.24 -2.66 11.85
CA LEU A 315 -10.44 -1.81 12.04
C LEU A 315 -10.20 -0.39 11.51
N VAL A 316 -9.04 0.19 11.79
CA VAL A 316 -8.67 1.52 11.28
C VAL A 316 -8.51 1.51 9.76
N LEU A 317 -7.93 0.45 9.19
CA LEU A 317 -7.77 0.32 7.74
C LEU A 317 -9.11 0.29 6.99
N PHE A 318 -10.15 -0.34 7.52
CA PHE A 318 -11.49 -0.30 6.93
C PHE A 318 -12.07 1.12 6.81
N ILE A 319 -11.63 2.03 7.68
CA ILE A 319 -12.09 3.43 7.66
C ILE A 319 -11.20 4.29 6.76
N VAL A 320 -9.88 4.19 6.94
CA VAL A 320 -8.89 5.06 6.27
C VAL A 320 -8.66 4.67 4.82
N MET A 321 -8.68 3.35 4.52
CA MET A 321 -8.44 2.80 3.19
C MET A 321 -9.48 1.72 2.86
N PRO A 322 -10.71 2.08 2.49
CA PRO A 322 -11.79 1.11 2.27
C PRO A 322 -11.44 0.02 1.25
N ASN A 323 -10.62 0.35 0.24
CA ASN A 323 -10.21 -0.60 -0.81
C ASN A 323 -8.97 -1.45 -0.46
N PHE A 324 -8.43 -1.30 0.76
CA PHE A 324 -7.19 -1.97 1.18
C PHE A 324 -7.24 -3.48 0.95
N PHE A 325 -8.31 -4.12 1.39
CA PHE A 325 -8.49 -5.58 1.29
C PHE A 325 -8.97 -6.07 -0.09
N LEU A 326 -9.24 -5.18 -1.04
CA LEU A 326 -9.47 -5.53 -2.45
C LEU A 326 -8.16 -5.65 -3.23
N THR A 327 -7.03 -5.20 -2.66
CA THR A 327 -5.72 -5.26 -3.30
C THR A 327 -4.91 -6.46 -2.80
N ALA A 328 -4.21 -7.15 -3.71
CA ALA A 328 -3.31 -8.25 -3.33
C ALA A 328 -2.27 -7.80 -2.29
N GLY A 329 -1.67 -6.60 -2.46
CA GLY A 329 -0.70 -6.05 -1.53
C GLY A 329 -1.26 -5.83 -0.12
N GLY A 330 -2.51 -5.39 0.00
CA GLY A 330 -3.19 -5.21 1.29
C GLY A 330 -3.44 -6.53 1.99
N VAL A 331 -4.01 -7.51 1.27
CA VAL A 331 -4.30 -8.85 1.81
C VAL A 331 -3.02 -9.55 2.25
N LEU A 332 -2.01 -9.60 1.38
CA LEU A 332 -0.72 -10.22 1.69
C LEU A 332 -0.04 -9.54 2.88
N SER A 333 -0.01 -8.21 2.90
CA SER A 333 0.59 -7.47 4.01
C SER A 333 -0.08 -7.78 5.36
N CYS A 334 -1.42 -7.85 5.40
CA CYS A 334 -2.15 -8.25 6.62
C CYS A 334 -1.93 -9.71 6.98
N ALA A 335 -1.93 -10.63 6.01
CA ALA A 335 -1.68 -12.04 6.26
C ALA A 335 -0.29 -12.29 6.86
N TYR A 336 0.75 -11.69 6.28
CA TYR A 336 2.11 -11.74 6.85
C TYR A 336 2.15 -11.20 8.28
N ALA A 337 1.53 -10.03 8.52
CA ALA A 337 1.51 -9.44 9.86
C ALA A 337 0.74 -10.28 10.88
N PHE A 338 -0.36 -10.91 10.45
CA PHE A 338 -1.13 -11.81 11.30
C PHE A 338 -0.32 -13.03 11.70
N ILE A 339 0.28 -13.73 10.72
CA ILE A 339 1.10 -14.92 10.97
C ILE A 339 2.28 -14.57 11.87
N LEU A 340 2.99 -13.47 11.58
CA LEU A 340 4.08 -12.98 12.38
C LEU A 340 3.65 -12.68 13.84
N THR A 341 2.47 -12.07 14.02
CA THR A 341 1.95 -11.78 15.37
C THR A 341 1.59 -13.05 16.13
N MET A 342 1.16 -14.11 15.43
CA MET A 342 0.83 -15.41 16.03
C MET A 342 2.07 -16.25 16.36
N THR A 343 3.15 -16.10 15.59
CA THR A 343 4.37 -16.93 15.71
C THR A 343 5.43 -16.32 16.60
N SER A 344 5.40 -15.00 16.83
CA SER A 344 6.37 -14.30 17.68
C SER A 344 6.25 -14.77 19.14
N LYS A 345 6.80 -15.96 19.42
CA LYS A 345 7.01 -16.49 20.76
C LYS A 345 8.47 -16.28 21.16
N GLU A 346 8.67 -15.94 22.42
CA GLU A 346 9.94 -15.75 23.07
C GLU A 346 10.85 -16.99 22.90
N GLY A 347 11.70 -16.97 21.87
CA GLY A 347 12.75 -17.94 21.66
C GLY A 347 13.97 -17.22 21.12
N GLU A 348 15.07 -17.25 21.87
CA GLU A 348 16.36 -16.74 21.41
C GLU A 348 17.12 -17.87 20.70
N GLY A 349 17.63 -17.58 19.49
CA GLY A 349 18.53 -18.45 18.77
C GLY A 349 18.16 -18.78 17.34
N LEU A 350 19.11 -19.34 16.59
CA LEU A 350 18.99 -19.65 15.18
C LEU A 350 17.81 -20.60 14.86
N LYS A 351 17.52 -21.55 15.74
CA LYS A 351 16.40 -22.48 15.60
C LYS A 351 15.04 -21.78 15.69
N ALA A 352 14.90 -20.76 16.55
CA ALA A 352 13.67 -19.98 16.65
C ALA A 352 13.43 -19.17 15.36
N VAL A 353 14.47 -18.51 14.87
CA VAL A 353 14.42 -17.69 13.64
C VAL A 353 14.09 -18.56 12.41
N THR A 354 14.71 -19.73 12.26
CA THR A 354 14.44 -20.64 11.12
C THR A 354 13.04 -21.23 11.20
N SER A 355 12.56 -21.62 12.38
CA SER A 355 11.20 -22.13 12.55
C SER A 355 10.14 -21.07 12.29
N GLU A 356 10.38 -19.83 12.72
CA GLU A 356 9.50 -18.70 12.48
C GLU A 356 9.39 -18.40 10.97
N SER A 357 10.51 -18.33 10.26
CA SER A 357 10.55 -18.13 8.82
C SER A 357 9.80 -19.23 8.06
N LEU A 358 9.93 -20.48 8.47
CA LEU A 358 9.26 -21.61 7.85
C LEU A 358 7.74 -21.56 8.09
N VAL A 359 7.31 -21.25 9.32
CA VAL A 359 5.88 -21.10 9.63
C VAL A 359 5.26 -19.93 8.86
N ILE A 360 5.96 -18.80 8.75
CA ILE A 360 5.50 -17.66 7.95
C ILE A 360 5.35 -18.07 6.49
N SER A 361 6.37 -18.72 5.91
CA SER A 361 6.36 -19.13 4.52
C SER A 361 5.24 -20.13 4.20
N LEU A 362 5.05 -21.13 5.05
CA LEU A 362 3.97 -22.11 4.91
C LEU A 362 2.58 -21.48 5.13
N GLY A 363 2.47 -20.58 6.10
CA GLY A 363 1.20 -19.92 6.41
C GLY A 363 0.71 -18.97 5.30
N ILE A 364 1.64 -18.32 4.59
CA ILE A 364 1.29 -17.39 3.51
C ILE A 364 1.07 -18.11 2.17
N LEU A 365 1.58 -19.32 2.00
CA LEU A 365 1.56 -20.09 0.77
C LEU A 365 0.16 -20.19 0.12
N PRO A 366 -0.93 -20.51 0.85
CA PRO A 366 -2.26 -20.59 0.23
C PRO A 366 -2.71 -19.28 -0.40
N ILE A 367 -2.35 -18.14 0.23
CA ILE A 367 -2.73 -16.80 -0.24
C ILE A 367 -1.87 -16.42 -1.45
N LEU A 368 -0.56 -16.72 -1.42
CA LEU A 368 0.33 -16.50 -2.57
C LEU A 368 -0.13 -17.30 -3.79
N SER A 369 -0.45 -18.59 -3.61
CA SER A 369 -0.92 -19.45 -4.69
C SER A 369 -2.25 -18.95 -5.28
N PHE A 370 -3.13 -18.38 -4.46
CA PHE A 370 -4.39 -17.80 -4.93
C PHE A 370 -4.19 -16.56 -5.81
N TYR A 371 -3.24 -15.66 -5.44
CA TYR A 371 -3.04 -14.41 -6.17
C TYR A 371 -2.09 -14.53 -7.37
N PHE A 372 -1.06 -15.36 -7.28
CA PHE A 372 0.00 -15.42 -8.29
C PHE A 372 0.01 -16.71 -9.11
N ALA A 373 -0.77 -17.71 -8.69
CA ALA A 373 -0.87 -19.04 -9.37
C ALA A 373 0.51 -19.73 -9.60
N GLU A 374 1.58 -19.19 -9.04
CA GLU A 374 2.95 -19.68 -9.15
C GLU A 374 3.56 -19.87 -7.76
N PHE A 375 4.32 -20.93 -7.61
CA PHE A 375 5.09 -21.19 -6.38
C PHE A 375 6.48 -21.67 -6.76
N GLN A 376 7.49 -20.92 -6.28
CA GLN A 376 8.89 -21.26 -6.41
C GLN A 376 9.41 -21.77 -5.05
N PRO A 377 9.71 -23.09 -4.90
CA PRO A 377 10.17 -23.62 -3.61
C PRO A 377 11.43 -22.92 -3.08
N TRP A 378 12.33 -22.52 -3.96
CA TRP A 378 13.55 -21.80 -3.61
C TRP A 378 13.29 -20.39 -3.04
N SER A 379 12.12 -19.82 -3.31
CA SER A 379 11.77 -18.48 -2.81
C SER A 379 11.78 -18.39 -1.29
N ILE A 380 11.49 -19.49 -0.58
CA ILE A 380 11.51 -19.55 0.88
C ILE A 380 12.93 -19.30 1.40
N LEU A 381 13.91 -20.07 0.88
CA LEU A 381 15.31 -19.94 1.27
C LEU A 381 15.89 -18.59 0.84
N LEU A 382 15.63 -18.19 -0.41
CA LEU A 382 16.11 -16.94 -0.96
C LEU A 382 15.53 -15.73 -0.22
N THR A 383 14.24 -15.75 0.11
CA THR A 383 13.60 -14.69 0.90
C THR A 383 14.28 -14.55 2.26
N PHE A 384 14.58 -15.65 2.95
CA PHE A 384 15.26 -15.62 4.23
C PHE A 384 16.65 -14.98 4.12
N VAL A 385 17.47 -15.45 3.17
CA VAL A 385 18.84 -14.94 2.98
C VAL A 385 18.83 -13.49 2.54
N PHE A 386 18.04 -13.15 1.53
CA PHE A 386 18.02 -11.80 0.98
C PHE A 386 17.32 -10.79 1.89
N SER A 387 16.28 -11.17 2.66
CA SER A 387 15.70 -10.27 3.66
C SER A 387 16.74 -9.82 4.67
N PHE A 388 17.53 -10.76 5.18
CA PHE A 388 18.61 -10.46 6.13
C PHE A 388 19.67 -9.55 5.50
N LEU A 389 20.08 -9.85 4.26
CA LEU A 389 21.07 -9.07 3.53
C LEU A 389 20.55 -7.63 3.24
N PHE A 390 19.32 -7.50 2.79
CA PHE A 390 18.74 -6.19 2.49
C PHE A 390 18.58 -5.33 3.75
N ASP A 391 18.10 -5.89 4.84
CA ASP A 391 17.84 -5.12 6.06
C ASP A 391 19.11 -4.78 6.84
N LEU A 392 20.10 -5.67 6.86
CA LEU A 392 21.32 -5.45 7.63
C LEU A 392 22.39 -4.66 6.88
N THR A 393 22.49 -4.81 5.56
CA THR A 393 23.56 -4.20 4.77
C THR A 393 23.06 -3.18 3.76
N PHE A 394 22.17 -3.58 2.86
CA PHE A 394 21.73 -2.71 1.75
C PHE A 394 20.99 -1.47 2.25
N LEU A 395 19.98 -1.64 3.08
CA LEU A 395 19.14 -0.51 3.53
C LEU A 395 19.92 0.52 4.34
N PRO A 396 20.78 0.16 5.33
CA PRO A 396 21.65 1.11 6.02
C PRO A 396 22.64 1.80 5.07
N LEU A 397 23.29 1.04 4.19
CA LEU A 397 24.28 1.56 3.26
C LEU A 397 23.66 2.57 2.28
N LEU A 398 22.57 2.20 1.63
CA LEU A 398 21.83 3.09 0.71
C LEU A 398 21.31 4.35 1.42
N SER A 399 20.86 4.20 2.68
CA SER A 399 20.40 5.34 3.47
C SER A 399 21.54 6.30 3.82
N ILE A 400 22.72 5.78 4.17
CA ILE A 400 23.92 6.59 4.44
C ILE A 400 24.36 7.31 3.17
N LEU A 401 24.45 6.61 2.04
CA LEU A 401 24.83 7.19 0.75
C LEU A 401 23.84 8.28 0.33
N PHE A 402 22.54 8.07 0.53
CA PHE A 402 21.51 9.07 0.25
C PHE A 402 21.66 10.35 1.07
N VAL A 403 22.14 10.25 2.32
CA VAL A 403 22.31 11.42 3.21
C VAL A 403 23.64 12.13 2.95
N LEU A 404 24.68 11.42 2.48
CA LEU A 404 26.02 11.97 2.25
C LEU A 404 26.19 12.60 0.86
N SER A 405 25.31 12.31 -0.08
CA SER A 405 25.31 12.87 -1.44
C SER A 405 24.47 14.13 -1.54
#